data_bdfef79ee186e42b562f262835f8a8b6
#
_entry.id   bdfef79ee186e42b562f262835f8a8b6
#
_cell.length_a   1.000
_cell.length_b   1.000
_cell.length_c   1.000
_cell.angle_alpha   90.00
_cell.angle_beta   90.00
_cell.angle_gamma   90.00
#
_symmetry.space_group_name_H-M   'P 1'
#
loop_
_entity.id
_entity.type
_entity.pdbx_description
1 polymer ?
#
loop_
_entity_poly.entity_id
_entity_poly.type
_entity_poly.pdbx_seq_one_letter_code
_entity_poly.pdbx_strand_id
1 'polypeptide(L)'
;MLFFDTETTGLSGGTGTRAFMVGASDFVPGGLRVRQLLITHLSAEPAMLREFSRWLAEDTRLVSYNGRCYDAPLLAARYLLARQGTPLAGIEHLDLLFPTRRRYRGVWENCRLATIERNALGIVREDDLPGSEAPGAWLQYLRGGDAGLLRRVLQHNFQDVVTLAHLLLHLAAPDDARTGGA
;
A
#
# COMPACT_ATOMS: atom_id res chain seq x y z
N MET A 1 -4.35 -12.47 6.58
CA MET A 1 -3.71 -11.14 6.55
C MET A 1 -3.95 -10.53 5.19
N LEU A 2 -4.27 -9.25 5.14
CA LEU A 2 -4.43 -8.47 3.92
C LEU A 2 -3.42 -7.33 3.96
N PHE A 3 -2.39 -7.41 3.12
CA PHE A 3 -1.43 -6.33 2.90
C PHE A 3 -2.08 -5.30 1.99
N PHE A 4 -1.97 -4.02 2.28
CA PHE A 4 -2.58 -3.00 1.44
C PHE A 4 -1.79 -1.71 1.42
N ASP A 5 -1.96 -0.97 0.33
CA ASP A 5 -1.39 0.34 0.08
C ASP A 5 -2.35 1.15 -0.80
N THR A 6 -2.28 2.49 -0.73
CA THR A 6 -3.16 3.37 -1.51
C THR A 6 -2.39 4.45 -2.25
N GLU A 7 -2.83 4.74 -3.49
CA GLU A 7 -2.41 5.92 -4.22
C GLU A 7 -3.49 7.00 -4.13
N THR A 8 -3.08 8.21 -3.82
CA THR A 8 -4.00 9.28 -3.45
C THR A 8 -3.85 10.52 -4.33
N THR A 9 -4.89 11.34 -4.38
CA THR A 9 -4.91 12.59 -5.16
C THR A 9 -4.09 13.72 -4.56
N GLY A 10 -3.47 13.51 -3.39
CA GLY A 10 -2.62 14.47 -2.71
C GLY A 10 -2.00 13.88 -1.46
N LEU A 11 -0.90 14.47 -1.01
CA LEU A 11 -0.10 13.97 0.12
C LEU A 11 -0.48 14.59 1.47
N SER A 12 -1.34 15.60 1.48
CA SER A 12 -1.64 16.39 2.68
C SER A 12 -2.76 15.80 3.55
N GLY A 13 -3.41 14.71 3.10
CA GLY A 13 -4.58 14.17 3.79
C GLY A 13 -5.80 15.10 3.73
N GLY A 14 -6.76 14.89 4.66
CA GLY A 14 -7.99 15.66 4.75
C GLY A 14 -9.11 15.17 3.82
N THR A 15 -10.31 15.73 3.98
CA THR A 15 -11.54 15.28 3.29
C THR A 15 -11.52 15.49 1.78
N GLY A 16 -10.66 16.39 1.28
CA GLY A 16 -10.46 16.63 -0.16
C GLY A 16 -9.57 15.60 -0.84
N THR A 17 -8.74 14.88 -0.08
CA THR A 17 -7.89 13.82 -0.61
C THR A 17 -8.69 12.55 -0.83
N ARG A 18 -8.48 11.90 -1.97
CA ARG A 18 -9.14 10.63 -2.34
C ARG A 18 -8.11 9.58 -2.64
N ALA A 19 -8.40 8.33 -2.31
CA ALA A 19 -7.70 7.22 -2.90
C ALA A 19 -8.23 7.03 -4.34
N PHE A 20 -7.36 7.10 -5.33
CA PHE A 20 -7.71 6.76 -6.70
C PHE A 20 -7.32 5.32 -7.05
N MET A 21 -6.50 4.71 -6.20
CA MET A 21 -6.10 3.33 -6.31
C MET A 21 -5.97 2.70 -4.92
N VAL A 22 -6.37 1.44 -4.83
CA VAL A 22 -6.11 0.57 -3.67
C VAL A 22 -5.50 -0.71 -4.20
N GLY A 23 -4.27 -0.99 -3.78
CA GLY A 23 -3.63 -2.29 -3.99
C GLY A 23 -3.72 -3.14 -2.74
N ALA A 24 -3.86 -4.45 -2.91
CA ALA A 24 -3.74 -5.38 -1.82
C ALA A 24 -3.15 -6.72 -2.25
N SER A 25 -2.49 -7.40 -1.31
CA SER A 25 -2.04 -8.77 -1.48
C SER A 25 -2.41 -9.63 -0.28
N ASP A 26 -2.59 -10.92 -0.52
CA ASP A 26 -2.86 -11.92 0.51
C ASP A 26 -2.29 -13.28 0.12
N PHE A 27 -1.89 -14.07 1.11
CA PHE A 27 -1.46 -15.43 0.87
C PHE A 27 -2.65 -16.33 0.59
N VAL A 28 -2.55 -17.09 -0.49
CA VAL A 28 -3.53 -18.10 -0.93
C VAL A 28 -2.83 -19.44 -1.18
N PRO A 29 -3.53 -20.57 -1.25
CA PRO A 29 -2.93 -21.81 -1.69
C PRO A 29 -2.23 -21.64 -3.04
N GLY A 30 -0.91 -21.88 -3.07
CA GLY A 30 -0.11 -21.75 -4.29
C GLY A 30 0.65 -20.43 -4.46
N GLY A 31 0.46 -19.42 -3.56
CA GLY A 31 1.28 -18.22 -3.66
C GLY A 31 0.70 -16.97 -3.05
N LEU A 32 1.17 -15.83 -3.51
CA LEU A 32 0.71 -14.50 -3.13
C LEU A 32 -0.23 -13.97 -4.22
N ARG A 33 -1.50 -13.71 -3.85
CA ARG A 33 -2.47 -13.08 -4.74
C ARG A 33 -2.34 -11.56 -4.60
N VAL A 34 -2.25 -10.86 -5.72
CA VAL A 34 -2.29 -9.39 -5.78
C VAL A 34 -3.57 -8.95 -6.49
N ARG A 35 -4.20 -7.93 -5.95
CA ARG A 35 -5.39 -7.30 -6.51
C ARG A 35 -5.24 -5.79 -6.45
N GLN A 36 -5.63 -5.11 -7.51
CA GLN A 36 -5.58 -3.65 -7.59
C GLN A 36 -6.91 -3.12 -8.09
N LEU A 37 -7.40 -2.07 -7.45
CA LEU A 37 -8.57 -1.30 -7.84
C LEU A 37 -8.11 0.10 -8.23
N LEU A 38 -8.43 0.52 -9.43
CA LEU A 38 -8.12 1.84 -9.96
C LEU A 38 -9.41 2.52 -10.42
N ILE A 39 -9.64 3.76 -10.01
CA ILE A 39 -10.73 4.54 -10.57
C ILE A 39 -10.24 5.38 -11.74
N THR A 40 -10.98 5.33 -12.85
CA THR A 40 -10.73 6.11 -14.06
C THR A 40 -11.58 7.38 -14.15
N HIS A 41 -12.43 7.60 -13.15
CA HIS A 41 -13.23 8.82 -12.96
C HIS A 41 -13.67 8.93 -11.48
N LEU A 42 -13.88 10.17 -11.01
CA LEU A 42 -14.16 10.45 -9.60
C LEU A 42 -15.42 9.76 -9.06
N SER A 43 -16.45 9.60 -9.89
CA SER A 43 -17.72 8.96 -9.48
C SER A 43 -17.60 7.43 -9.28
N ALA A 44 -16.49 6.82 -9.65
CA ALA A 44 -16.25 5.38 -9.41
C ALA A 44 -15.73 5.09 -7.98
N GLU A 45 -15.34 6.09 -7.21
CA GLU A 45 -14.81 5.89 -5.85
C GLU A 45 -15.74 5.04 -4.96
N PRO A 46 -17.07 5.28 -4.90
CA PRO A 46 -17.93 4.43 -4.08
C PRO A 46 -17.96 2.96 -4.51
N ALA A 47 -17.77 2.67 -5.80
CA ALA A 47 -17.70 1.30 -6.31
C ALA A 47 -16.38 0.64 -5.90
N MET A 48 -15.26 1.36 -6.00
CA MET A 48 -13.94 0.91 -5.55
C MET A 48 -13.96 0.57 -4.05
N LEU A 49 -14.51 1.45 -3.22
CA LEU A 49 -14.63 1.24 -1.78
C LEU A 49 -15.47 -0.01 -1.44
N ARG A 50 -16.62 -0.19 -2.11
CA ARG A 50 -17.45 -1.41 -1.94
C ARG A 50 -16.68 -2.67 -2.32
N GLU A 51 -15.92 -2.63 -3.40
CA GLU A 51 -15.13 -3.79 -3.83
C GLU A 51 -14.00 -4.08 -2.84
N PHE A 52 -13.33 -3.06 -2.34
CA PHE A 52 -12.29 -3.25 -1.32
C PHE A 52 -12.87 -3.85 -0.03
N SER A 53 -14.05 -3.41 0.42
CA SER A 53 -14.69 -3.99 1.61
C SER A 53 -15.05 -5.47 1.46
N ARG A 54 -15.28 -5.97 0.24
CA ARG A 54 -15.52 -7.40 -0.03
C ARG A 54 -14.28 -8.27 0.16
N TRP A 55 -13.09 -7.65 0.20
CA TRP A 55 -11.85 -8.38 0.47
C TRP A 55 -11.60 -8.56 1.97
N LEU A 56 -12.40 -7.91 2.81
CA LEU A 56 -12.31 -7.97 4.26
C LEU A 56 -13.23 -9.09 4.78
N ALA A 57 -12.65 -10.08 5.45
CA ALA A 57 -13.35 -11.11 6.20
C ALA A 57 -13.34 -10.78 7.70
N GLU A 58 -14.12 -11.48 8.52
CA GLU A 58 -14.18 -11.25 9.97
C GLU A 58 -12.84 -11.44 10.67
N ASP A 59 -12.00 -12.36 10.16
CA ASP A 59 -10.67 -12.66 10.68
C ASP A 59 -9.55 -11.88 9.99
N THR A 60 -9.89 -10.92 9.14
CA THR A 60 -8.89 -10.10 8.44
C THR A 60 -8.04 -9.31 9.44
N ARG A 61 -6.72 -9.35 9.21
CA ARG A 61 -5.76 -8.44 9.81
C ARG A 61 -5.12 -7.63 8.72
N LEU A 62 -5.20 -6.32 8.83
CA LEU A 62 -4.59 -5.39 7.88
C LEU A 62 -3.09 -5.28 8.14
N VAL A 63 -2.32 -5.21 7.08
CA VAL A 63 -0.88 -4.97 7.13
C VAL A 63 -0.54 -3.86 6.14
N SER A 64 0.24 -2.86 6.58
CA SER A 64 0.66 -1.74 5.73
C SER A 64 2.05 -1.24 6.09
N TYR A 65 2.54 -0.23 5.39
CA TYR A 65 3.74 0.52 5.74
C TYR A 65 3.41 1.99 5.94
N ASN A 66 3.38 2.47 7.18
CA ASN A 66 2.91 3.81 7.56
C ASN A 66 1.41 4.07 7.31
N GLY A 67 0.67 3.06 6.88
CA GLY A 67 -0.75 3.18 6.51
C GLY A 67 -1.68 3.37 7.69
N ARG A 68 -1.23 3.08 8.91
CA ARG A 68 -1.98 3.35 10.14
C ARG A 68 -2.23 4.83 10.35
N CYS A 69 -1.29 5.67 9.89
CA CYS A 69 -1.37 7.12 10.00
C CYS A 69 -1.92 7.80 8.75
N TYR A 70 -1.90 7.12 7.58
CA TYR A 70 -2.28 7.73 6.30
C TYR A 70 -3.41 6.98 5.61
N ASP A 71 -3.19 5.76 5.15
CA ASP A 71 -4.12 5.02 4.29
C ASP A 71 -5.41 4.63 5.00
N ALA A 72 -5.32 4.06 6.20
CA ALA A 72 -6.49 3.61 6.92
C ALA A 72 -7.41 4.77 7.37
N PRO A 73 -6.91 5.88 7.94
CA PRO A 73 -7.73 7.06 8.24
C PRO A 73 -8.34 7.69 6.98
N LEU A 74 -7.58 7.75 5.88
CA LEU A 74 -8.09 8.25 4.61
C LEU A 74 -9.27 7.39 4.14
N LEU A 75 -9.07 6.07 4.01
CA LEU A 75 -10.13 5.16 3.58
C LEU A 75 -11.34 5.22 4.51
N ALA A 76 -11.14 5.26 5.83
CA ALA A 76 -12.23 5.40 6.80
C ALA A 76 -13.07 6.66 6.56
N ALA A 77 -12.40 7.80 6.33
CA ALA A 77 -13.08 9.05 5.98
C ALA A 77 -13.84 8.94 4.65
N ARG A 78 -13.24 8.29 3.64
CA ARG A 78 -13.89 8.08 2.33
C ARG A 78 -15.11 7.18 2.43
N TYR A 79 -15.07 6.09 3.22
CA TYR A 79 -16.23 5.25 3.48
C TYR A 79 -17.38 6.03 4.12
N LEU A 80 -17.11 6.87 5.13
CA LEU A 80 -18.12 7.70 5.76
C LEU A 80 -18.74 8.71 4.78
N LEU A 81 -17.92 9.39 3.99
CA LEU A 81 -18.38 10.34 2.96
C LEU A 81 -19.19 9.65 1.85
N ALA A 82 -18.86 8.41 1.51
CA ALA A 82 -19.61 7.59 0.57
C ALA A 82 -20.87 6.93 1.19
N ARG A 83 -21.14 7.14 2.48
CA ARG A 83 -22.25 6.53 3.24
C ARG A 83 -22.22 4.99 3.22
N GLN A 84 -21.04 4.41 3.32
CA GLN A 84 -20.82 2.96 3.28
C GLN A 84 -20.43 2.39 4.65
N GLY A 85 -20.70 3.11 5.73
CA GLY A 85 -20.40 2.67 7.08
C GLY A 85 -18.92 2.74 7.44
N THR A 86 -18.46 1.83 8.27
CA THR A 86 -17.11 1.80 8.85
C THR A 86 -16.47 0.42 8.72
N PRO A 87 -16.27 -0.11 7.51
CA PRO A 87 -15.82 -1.50 7.32
C PRO A 87 -14.42 -1.78 7.87
N LEU A 88 -13.60 -0.74 8.12
CA LEU A 88 -12.27 -0.86 8.71
C LEU A 88 -12.29 -0.78 10.26
N ALA A 89 -13.42 -0.46 10.87
CA ALA A 89 -13.50 -0.29 12.31
C ALA A 89 -13.30 -1.63 13.03
N GLY A 90 -12.43 -1.63 14.04
CA GLY A 90 -12.17 -2.82 14.86
C GLY A 90 -11.26 -3.87 14.22
N ILE A 91 -10.84 -3.70 12.95
CA ILE A 91 -9.88 -4.60 12.32
C ILE A 91 -8.49 -4.39 12.93
N GLU A 92 -7.83 -5.46 13.37
CA GLU A 92 -6.43 -5.40 13.75
C GLU A 92 -5.56 -4.88 12.61
N HIS A 93 -4.70 -3.90 12.90
CA HIS A 93 -3.84 -3.29 11.89
C HIS A 93 -2.38 -3.31 12.35
N LEU A 94 -1.57 -4.12 11.69
CA LEU A 94 -0.12 -4.18 11.83
C LEU A 94 0.53 -3.20 10.84
N ASP A 95 1.18 -2.16 11.36
CA ASP A 95 1.96 -1.25 10.53
C ASP A 95 3.45 -1.62 10.63
N LEU A 96 4.00 -2.09 9.51
CA LEU A 96 5.37 -2.59 9.43
C LEU A 96 6.44 -1.51 9.59
N LEU A 97 6.08 -0.22 9.49
CA LEU A 97 7.02 0.86 9.75
C LEU A 97 7.57 0.81 11.18
N PHE A 98 6.74 0.45 12.17
CA PHE A 98 7.17 0.42 13.57
C PHE A 98 8.20 -0.67 13.86
N PRO A 99 7.99 -1.96 13.53
CA PRO A 99 9.01 -2.98 13.71
C PRO A 99 10.26 -2.72 12.83
N THR A 100 10.08 -2.16 11.63
CA THR A 100 11.20 -1.75 10.77
C THR A 100 12.06 -0.68 11.43
N ARG A 101 11.44 0.37 11.97
CA ARG A 101 12.17 1.43 12.70
C ARG A 101 12.86 0.91 13.95
N ARG A 102 12.23 -0.01 14.68
CA ARG A 102 12.85 -0.63 15.87
C ARG A 102 14.14 -1.37 15.51
N ARG A 103 14.17 -2.02 14.33
CA ARG A 103 15.30 -2.83 13.89
C ARG A 103 16.37 -2.01 13.15
N TYR A 104 15.97 -1.05 12.29
CA TYR A 104 16.85 -0.45 11.30
C TYR A 104 17.08 1.07 11.44
N ARG A 105 16.43 1.73 12.43
CA ARG A 105 16.69 3.16 12.67
C ARG A 105 18.17 3.36 13.04
N GLY A 106 18.85 4.24 12.28
CA GLY A 106 20.27 4.54 12.46
C GLY A 106 21.22 3.53 11.80
N VAL A 107 20.69 2.45 11.19
CA VAL A 107 21.49 1.50 10.40
C VAL A 107 21.68 2.04 8.98
N TRP A 108 20.61 2.61 8.41
CA TRP A 108 20.62 3.20 7.06
C TRP A 108 20.13 4.65 7.10
N GLU A 109 20.23 5.33 5.95
CA GLU A 109 19.90 6.75 5.80
C GLU A 109 18.48 7.10 6.23
N ASN A 110 17.55 6.18 6.07
CA ASN A 110 16.16 6.31 6.49
C ASN A 110 15.47 4.93 6.54
N CYS A 111 14.19 4.91 6.99
CA CYS A 111 13.33 3.73 6.97
C CYS A 111 12.19 3.88 5.95
N ARG A 112 12.44 4.41 4.77
CA ARG A 112 11.46 4.37 3.67
C ARG A 112 11.40 2.95 3.09
N LEU A 113 10.26 2.56 2.53
CA LEU A 113 10.07 1.21 2.01
C LEU A 113 11.14 0.87 0.95
N ALA A 114 11.42 1.77 0.02
CA ALA A 114 12.46 1.58 -1.00
C ALA A 114 13.88 1.39 -0.42
N THR A 115 14.19 2.03 0.72
CA THR A 115 15.47 1.82 1.42
C THR A 115 15.54 0.43 2.03
N ILE A 116 14.44 -0.03 2.61
CA ILE A 116 14.33 -1.37 3.19
C ILE A 116 14.40 -2.45 2.10
N GLU A 117 13.72 -2.24 0.98
CA GLU A 117 13.78 -3.12 -0.19
C GLU A 117 15.22 -3.34 -0.63
N ARG A 118 15.94 -2.26 -0.89
CA ARG A 118 17.32 -2.33 -1.38
C ARG A 118 18.27 -3.01 -0.39
N ASN A 119 18.19 -2.63 0.88
CA ASN A 119 19.21 -3.00 1.86
C ASN A 119 18.87 -4.29 2.64
N ALA A 120 17.58 -4.58 2.87
CA ALA A 120 17.17 -5.74 3.65
C ALA A 120 16.63 -6.89 2.80
N LEU A 121 15.98 -6.57 1.67
CA LEU A 121 15.31 -7.55 0.84
C LEU A 121 16.04 -7.82 -0.49
N GLY A 122 17.06 -7.03 -0.85
CA GLY A 122 17.77 -7.13 -2.13
C GLY A 122 16.91 -6.79 -3.35
N ILE A 123 15.81 -6.04 -3.15
CA ILE A 123 14.90 -5.61 -4.21
C ILE A 123 15.35 -4.26 -4.73
N VAL A 124 15.62 -4.19 -6.03
CA VAL A 124 15.94 -2.94 -6.74
C VAL A 124 14.80 -2.66 -7.72
N ARG A 125 14.21 -1.48 -7.61
CA ARG A 125 13.15 -1.03 -8.53
C ARG A 125 13.78 -0.42 -9.77
N GLU A 126 13.40 -0.92 -10.92
CA GLU A 126 13.77 -0.33 -12.21
C GLU A 126 12.63 0.58 -12.68
N ASP A 127 12.97 1.76 -13.22
CA ASP A 127 12.01 2.75 -13.75
C ASP A 127 10.85 3.12 -12.78
N ASP A 128 11.11 3.08 -11.47
CA ASP A 128 10.10 3.41 -10.48
C ASP A 128 9.61 4.86 -10.60
N LEU A 129 8.31 5.06 -10.51
CA LEU A 129 7.73 6.40 -10.42
C LEU A 129 7.64 6.79 -8.94
N PRO A 130 8.32 7.87 -8.51
CA PRO A 130 8.16 8.33 -7.13
C PRO A 130 6.69 8.50 -6.74
N GLY A 131 6.26 7.98 -5.59
CA GLY A 131 4.86 8.08 -5.14
C GLY A 131 4.33 9.52 -5.08
N SER A 132 5.23 10.52 -4.94
CA SER A 132 4.87 11.94 -5.03
C SER A 132 4.38 12.37 -6.42
N GLU A 133 4.67 11.61 -7.47
CA GLU A 133 4.25 11.88 -8.85
C GLU A 133 2.92 11.17 -9.21
N ALA A 134 2.49 10.20 -8.40
CA ALA A 134 1.27 9.44 -8.63
C ALA A 134 0.00 10.32 -8.79
N PRO A 135 -0.22 11.38 -7.97
CA PRO A 135 -1.35 12.30 -8.15
C PRO A 135 -1.33 12.98 -9.52
N GLY A 136 -0.15 13.44 -9.96
CA GLY A 136 0.03 14.10 -11.25
C GLY A 136 -0.24 13.16 -12.43
N ALA A 137 0.26 11.93 -12.38
CA ALA A 137 0.06 10.91 -13.38
C ALA A 137 -1.43 10.56 -13.57
N TRP A 138 -2.17 10.41 -12.46
CA TRP A 138 -3.59 10.15 -12.49
C TRP A 138 -4.40 11.34 -13.02
N LEU A 139 -4.10 12.56 -12.59
CA LEU A 139 -4.76 13.77 -13.09
C LEU A 139 -4.49 14.01 -14.57
N GLN A 140 -3.29 13.73 -15.06
CA GLN A 140 -2.96 13.79 -16.49
C GLN A 140 -3.83 12.81 -17.28
N TYR A 141 -3.95 11.57 -16.82
CA TYR A 141 -4.81 10.56 -17.43
C TYR A 141 -6.27 11.01 -17.49
N LEU A 142 -6.83 11.56 -16.39
CA LEU A 142 -8.21 12.06 -16.35
C LEU A 142 -8.49 13.19 -17.35
N ARG A 143 -7.46 13.95 -17.70
CA ARG A 143 -7.54 15.03 -18.72
C ARG A 143 -7.38 14.54 -20.15
N GLY A 144 -7.38 13.23 -20.37
CA GLY A 144 -7.22 12.62 -21.68
C GLY A 144 -5.78 12.43 -22.12
N GLY A 145 -4.82 12.53 -21.19
CA GLY A 145 -3.42 12.24 -21.44
C GLY A 145 -3.14 10.74 -21.57
N ASP A 146 -1.91 10.43 -21.98
CA ASP A 146 -1.43 9.06 -22.13
C ASP A 146 -1.44 8.28 -20.80
N ALA A 147 -1.70 6.99 -20.87
CA ALA A 147 -1.74 6.10 -19.69
C ALA A 147 -0.35 5.59 -19.25
N GLY A 148 0.73 5.99 -19.90
CA GLY A 148 2.08 5.49 -19.62
C GLY A 148 2.51 5.71 -18.16
N LEU A 149 2.37 6.95 -17.69
CA LEU A 149 2.69 7.27 -16.30
C LEU A 149 1.76 6.53 -15.30
N LEU A 150 0.48 6.40 -15.63
CA LEU A 150 -0.47 5.69 -14.77
C LEU A 150 -0.15 4.19 -14.66
N ARG A 151 0.36 3.57 -15.73
CA ARG A 151 0.87 2.18 -15.68
C ARG A 151 2.07 2.05 -14.74
N ARG A 152 2.94 3.04 -14.68
CA ARG A 152 4.06 3.07 -13.72
C ARG A 152 3.56 3.20 -12.28
N VAL A 153 2.50 3.97 -12.03
CA VAL A 153 1.83 4.01 -10.72
C VAL A 153 1.26 2.65 -10.35
N LEU A 154 0.62 1.94 -11.28
CA LEU A 154 0.14 0.57 -11.06
C LEU A 154 1.28 -0.37 -10.68
N GLN A 155 2.42 -0.29 -11.38
CA GLN A 155 3.60 -1.10 -11.09
C GLN A 155 4.20 -0.76 -9.72
N HIS A 156 4.27 0.52 -9.37
CA HIS A 156 4.75 0.99 -8.07
C HIS A 156 3.91 0.38 -6.93
N ASN A 157 2.60 0.59 -6.96
CA ASN A 157 1.69 0.05 -5.96
C ASN A 157 1.67 -1.49 -5.92
N PHE A 158 1.80 -2.17 -7.08
CA PHE A 158 1.98 -3.62 -7.14
C PHE A 158 3.22 -4.05 -6.35
N GLN A 159 4.36 -3.38 -6.58
CA GLN A 159 5.60 -3.68 -5.88
C GLN A 159 5.46 -3.44 -4.38
N ASP A 160 4.80 -2.34 -3.97
CA ASP A 160 4.60 -2.03 -2.56
C ASP A 160 3.87 -3.16 -1.83
N VAL A 161 2.72 -3.61 -2.33
CA VAL A 161 1.95 -4.67 -1.65
C VAL A 161 2.63 -6.04 -1.68
N VAL A 162 3.47 -6.32 -2.67
CA VAL A 162 4.33 -7.51 -2.70
C VAL A 162 5.44 -7.39 -1.68
N THR A 163 6.08 -6.24 -1.62
CA THR A 163 7.15 -5.94 -0.66
C THR A 163 6.66 -6.06 0.79
N LEU A 164 5.43 -5.63 1.09
CA LEU A 164 4.86 -5.78 2.43
C LEU A 164 4.84 -7.23 2.90
N ALA A 165 4.45 -8.16 2.02
CA ALA A 165 4.45 -9.59 2.34
C ALA A 165 5.88 -10.12 2.58
N HIS A 166 6.84 -9.77 1.72
CA HIS A 166 8.25 -10.14 1.90
C HIS A 166 8.84 -9.54 3.16
N LEU A 167 8.54 -8.27 3.45
CA LEU A 167 9.03 -7.58 4.64
C LEU A 167 8.49 -8.20 5.93
N LEU A 168 7.21 -8.59 5.96
CA LEU A 168 6.66 -9.28 7.12
C LEU A 168 7.41 -10.60 7.38
N LEU A 169 7.63 -11.41 6.34
CA LEU A 169 8.37 -12.67 6.45
C LEU A 169 9.81 -12.41 6.92
N HIS A 170 10.46 -11.38 6.36
CA HIS A 170 11.81 -10.99 6.74
C HIS A 170 11.90 -10.54 8.21
N LEU A 171 10.94 -9.75 8.69
CA LEU A 171 10.92 -9.28 10.08
C LEU A 171 10.56 -10.40 11.08
N ALA A 172 9.78 -11.39 10.66
CA ALA A 172 9.38 -12.54 11.47
C ALA A 172 10.46 -13.63 11.57
N ALA A 173 11.43 -13.66 10.64
CA ALA A 173 12.50 -14.65 10.66
C ALA A 173 13.44 -14.43 11.86
N PRO A 174 13.87 -15.50 12.57
CA PRO A 174 14.89 -15.41 13.62
C PRO A 174 16.20 -14.75 13.12
N ASP A 175 16.91 -14.07 14.02
CA ASP A 175 18.16 -13.36 13.65
C ASP A 175 19.26 -14.31 13.15
N ASP A 176 19.33 -15.52 13.68
CA ASP A 176 20.34 -16.52 13.29
C ASP A 176 20.23 -17.00 11.83
N ALA A 177 19.06 -16.92 11.21
CA ALA A 177 18.85 -17.31 9.82
C ALA A 177 19.40 -16.28 8.79
N ARG A 178 19.91 -15.14 9.24
CA ARG A 178 20.26 -13.97 8.40
C ARG A 178 21.77 -13.71 8.31
N THR A 179 22.58 -14.37 9.14
CA THR A 179 24.06 -14.24 9.15
C THR A 179 24.75 -15.26 8.25
N GLY A 180 24.05 -16.16 7.60
CA GLY A 180 24.58 -17.26 6.77
C GLY A 180 24.77 -16.95 5.28
N GLY A 181 24.76 -15.69 4.86
CA GLY A 181 24.96 -15.27 3.46
C GLY A 181 26.08 -14.23 3.35
N ALA A 182 27.32 -14.63 3.62
CA ALA A 182 28.53 -13.88 3.26
C ALA A 182 29.28 -14.60 2.16
#